data_f4d230c920c2324b9ecd63c38b3ca553
#
_entry.id   f4d230c920c2324b9ecd63c38b3ca553
#
_cell.length_a   1.000
_cell.length_b   1.000
_cell.length_c   1.000
_cell.angle_alpha   90.00
_cell.angle_beta   90.00
_cell.angle_gamma   90.00
#
_symmetry.space_group_name_H-M   'P 1'
#
loop_
_entity.id
_entity.type
_entity.pdbx_description
1 polymer ?
#
loop_
_entity_poly.entity_id
_entity_poly.type
_entity_poly.pdbx_seq_one_letter_code
_entity_poly.pdbx_strand_id
1 'polypeptide(L)'
;MPTTRKTHRPATSGSAGGPGASRRAPAPTRRTAGTAPDAPARGTGAPAAPTATAASTAPPPTFASLGVDPDLVADLGARGFTAPFPIQSATLPDTLAGRDVLGRGRTGSGKTLAFALPLVQRLAEEDMARPGHPIGLVLAPTRELAGQIAQTIGPLADAVSLSVTTVFGGVSQKPQEKALAAGVDVVVACPGRLLDLMGQGLVDLDEVSVTVLDEADHMADLGFLPAVRRILRATPARGQRMLFSATLDNGVDRLVEEFLHDPLHHAVDPSTSPVTAMDHRVWAVADKAAKDGVVRRLASGTGRRILFTRTKHLARRLARRLTQDGVPAVELQGNMSQNARERAMRAFSSGAVRVMVATDIAARGIDVSDVELVVHVDPPAEHKAYLHRSGRTARAGAAGTVVTLVLPEQRGDVRALLKKAGIRAGIEPVRPDDDAVSALVGRVADVVALEDMPQGVAVRGGLPRAQGARGAVPGRGSGNRGRGSGSGGAAPGRDSGRSRRGGSTGRGAGSGRPAGRRGDRAGRGGNSARGDRGARAVESGGRGGARARRRSAR
;
A
#
# COMPACT_ATOMS: atom_id res chain seq x y z
N MET A 1 28.25 50.40 15.28
CA MET A 1 28.56 51.78 14.83
C MET A 1 29.30 51.70 13.53
N PRO A 2 29.16 52.66 12.63
CA PRO A 2 27.91 52.90 11.88
C PRO A 2 28.17 53.02 10.37
N THR A 3 27.03 53.25 9.67
CA THR A 3 26.78 54.19 8.54
C THR A 3 27.08 53.67 7.15
N THR A 4 26.35 53.89 6.10
CA THR A 4 25.19 54.72 5.71
C THR A 4 24.90 54.37 4.23
N ARG A 5 23.63 54.18 3.88
CA ARG A 5 22.79 55.01 3.00
C ARG A 5 23.35 55.53 1.66
N LYS A 6 22.61 55.22 0.56
CA LYS A 6 21.97 56.20 -0.39
C LYS A 6 21.49 55.45 -1.65
N THR A 7 20.21 55.29 -1.89
CA THR A 7 19.28 56.13 -2.69
C THR A 7 19.84 56.83 -3.91
N HIS A 8 19.25 56.48 -5.08
CA HIS A 8 18.82 57.51 -6.08
C HIS A 8 17.92 56.92 -7.17
N ARG A 9 16.73 57.47 -7.25
CA ARG A 9 15.88 57.65 -8.44
C ARG A 9 16.11 59.09 -8.89
N PRO A 10 15.90 59.49 -10.15
CA PRO A 10 14.64 60.00 -10.69
C PRO A 10 14.41 59.56 -12.16
N ALA A 11 13.24 59.46 -12.70
CA ALA A 11 12.14 60.33 -13.04
C ALA A 11 12.39 61.30 -14.25
N THR A 12 11.35 61.30 -15.08
CA THR A 12 10.81 62.30 -16.03
C THR A 12 11.25 62.10 -17.47
N SER A 13 10.46 62.17 -18.46
CA SER A 13 9.27 62.88 -18.93
C SER A 13 9.30 62.70 -20.45
N GLY A 14 8.35 62.70 -21.24
CA GLY A 14 7.10 63.29 -21.41
C GLY A 14 6.73 63.30 -22.86
N SER A 15 5.46 63.36 -23.10
CA SER A 15 4.77 64.24 -24.07
C SER A 15 4.62 63.79 -25.53
N ALA A 16 3.44 63.44 -25.91
CA ALA A 16 2.40 64.18 -26.64
C ALA A 16 2.27 63.85 -28.14
N GLY A 17 1.04 63.67 -28.59
CA GLY A 17 0.57 63.89 -29.95
C GLY A 17 -0.43 62.88 -30.49
N GLY A 18 -1.73 63.09 -30.31
CA GLY A 18 -2.79 62.63 -31.23
C GLY A 18 -2.95 63.61 -32.34
N PRO A 19 -3.98 63.61 -33.16
CA PRO A 19 -5.19 62.80 -33.27
C PRO A 19 -5.53 62.37 -34.71
N GLY A 20 -6.59 61.61 -34.90
CA GLY A 20 -7.38 61.86 -36.11
C GLY A 20 -7.88 60.66 -36.91
N ALA A 21 -9.19 60.58 -36.93
CA ALA A 21 -10.14 60.28 -38.01
C ALA A 21 -10.58 58.81 -38.26
N SER A 22 -11.67 58.44 -37.67
CA SER A 22 -12.99 58.23 -38.28
C SER A 22 -13.01 57.79 -39.75
N ARG A 23 -13.52 56.58 -40.02
CA ARG A 23 -14.48 56.37 -41.11
C ARG A 23 -15.36 55.16 -40.90
N ARG A 24 -16.57 55.45 -40.92
CA ARG A 24 -17.87 54.84 -40.90
C ARG A 24 -18.08 53.83 -42.04
N ALA A 25 -18.86 52.80 -41.74
CA ALA A 25 -19.49 51.83 -42.64
C ALA A 25 -20.37 52.45 -43.75
N PRO A 26 -20.77 51.66 -44.73
CA PRO A 26 -22.22 51.54 -44.95
C PRO A 26 -22.74 50.11 -45.14
N ALA A 27 -23.93 49.89 -44.64
CA ALA A 27 -24.87 48.82 -44.94
C ALA A 27 -25.88 49.31 -46.03
N PRO A 28 -26.91 48.59 -46.39
CA PRO A 28 -27.08 47.65 -47.49
C PRO A 28 -28.19 48.10 -48.44
N THR A 29 -28.31 47.51 -49.56
CA THR A 29 -29.49 47.64 -50.41
C THR A 29 -30.11 46.30 -50.80
N ARG A 30 -31.39 46.30 -50.59
CA ARG A 30 -32.43 45.33 -50.92
C ARG A 30 -32.81 45.44 -52.42
N ARG A 31 -32.95 44.34 -53.14
CA ARG A 31 -33.84 44.23 -54.33
C ARG A 31 -34.17 42.75 -54.56
N THR A 32 -35.38 42.35 -54.36
CA THR A 32 -36.54 42.07 -55.20
C THR A 32 -36.47 40.86 -56.08
N ALA A 33 -37.28 39.91 -55.72
CA ALA A 33 -38.21 39.04 -56.45
C ALA A 33 -37.81 38.43 -57.83
N GLY A 34 -37.80 37.14 -57.91
CA GLY A 34 -37.89 36.30 -59.10
C GLY A 34 -38.46 34.96 -58.79
N THR A 35 -39.54 34.65 -59.42
CA THR A 35 -40.53 33.59 -59.41
C THR A 35 -39.94 32.17 -59.52
N ALA A 36 -40.69 31.20 -58.90
CA ALA A 36 -40.48 29.77 -58.89
C ALA A 36 -40.49 29.06 -60.27
N PRO A 37 -40.07 27.80 -60.35
CA PRO A 37 -41.06 26.73 -60.24
C PRO A 37 -40.67 25.46 -59.46
N ASP A 38 -41.69 24.71 -59.18
CA ASP A 38 -41.85 23.44 -58.52
C ASP A 38 -40.78 22.37 -58.69
N ALA A 39 -40.48 21.65 -57.57
CA ALA A 39 -40.31 20.21 -57.50
C ALA A 39 -40.14 19.71 -56.05
N PRO A 40 -40.19 18.43 -55.75
CA PRO A 40 -41.17 17.86 -54.82
C PRO A 40 -40.63 17.66 -53.37
N ALA A 41 -41.56 17.51 -52.48
CA ALA A 41 -41.41 17.23 -51.04
C ALA A 41 -40.47 16.06 -50.74
N ARG A 42 -39.43 16.36 -49.95
CA ARG A 42 -38.66 15.34 -49.22
C ARG A 42 -38.94 15.49 -47.72
N GLY A 43 -39.26 14.33 -47.16
CA GLY A 43 -39.75 14.13 -45.82
C GLY A 43 -38.84 14.71 -44.74
N THR A 44 -39.46 15.23 -43.70
CA THR A 44 -38.93 15.60 -42.41
C THR A 44 -38.38 14.35 -41.73
N GLY A 45 -37.06 14.09 -41.87
CA GLY A 45 -36.36 13.13 -41.03
C GLY A 45 -36.04 13.78 -39.71
N ALA A 46 -36.71 13.33 -38.65
CA ALA A 46 -36.29 13.57 -37.28
C ALA A 46 -34.89 13.05 -37.05
N PRO A 47 -34.04 13.70 -36.22
CA PRO A 47 -32.72 13.16 -35.92
C PRO A 47 -32.87 11.81 -35.26
N ALA A 48 -32.29 10.78 -35.86
CA ALA A 48 -32.21 9.43 -35.32
C ALA A 48 -31.54 9.49 -33.95
N ALA A 49 -32.25 8.96 -32.95
CA ALA A 49 -31.67 8.66 -31.65
C ALA A 49 -30.43 7.78 -31.84
N PRO A 50 -29.37 7.95 -31.04
CA PRO A 50 -28.22 7.08 -31.11
C PRO A 50 -28.66 5.65 -30.85
N THR A 51 -28.48 4.81 -31.86
CA THR A 51 -28.69 3.36 -31.79
C THR A 51 -27.90 2.85 -30.58
N ALA A 52 -28.61 2.34 -29.58
CA ALA A 52 -28.01 1.57 -28.51
C ALA A 52 -27.17 0.46 -29.16
N THR A 53 -25.89 0.51 -28.93
CA THR A 53 -24.95 -0.54 -29.33
C THR A 53 -25.51 -1.85 -28.79
N ALA A 54 -25.84 -2.77 -29.66
CA ALA A 54 -26.32 -4.09 -29.33
C ALA A 54 -25.36 -4.71 -28.31
N ALA A 55 -25.85 -4.99 -27.11
CA ALA A 55 -25.11 -5.74 -26.12
C ALA A 55 -24.72 -7.06 -26.76
N SER A 56 -23.43 -7.35 -26.81
CA SER A 56 -22.87 -8.61 -27.27
C SER A 56 -23.57 -9.75 -26.51
N THR A 57 -24.24 -10.63 -27.25
CA THR A 57 -24.92 -11.82 -26.72
C THR A 57 -23.98 -12.96 -26.36
N ALA A 58 -22.65 -12.70 -26.31
CA ALA A 58 -21.67 -13.68 -25.85
C ALA A 58 -21.82 -13.91 -24.33
N PRO A 59 -21.78 -15.17 -23.86
CA PRO A 59 -21.81 -15.46 -22.44
C PRO A 59 -20.63 -14.76 -21.74
N PRO A 60 -20.80 -14.35 -20.46
CA PRO A 60 -19.72 -13.73 -19.72
C PRO A 60 -18.50 -14.65 -19.67
N PRO A 61 -17.28 -14.11 -19.75
CA PRO A 61 -16.07 -14.93 -19.73
C PRO A 61 -15.95 -15.68 -18.40
N THR A 62 -15.45 -16.91 -18.47
CA THR A 62 -15.08 -17.73 -17.31
C THR A 62 -13.56 -17.83 -17.21
N PHE A 63 -13.00 -18.19 -16.04
CA PHE A 63 -11.56 -18.39 -15.92
C PHE A 63 -11.04 -19.46 -16.91
N ALA A 64 -11.79 -20.55 -17.10
CA ALA A 64 -11.46 -21.57 -18.08
C ALA A 64 -11.45 -21.03 -19.52
N SER A 65 -12.44 -20.21 -19.91
CA SER A 65 -12.48 -19.60 -21.25
C SER A 65 -11.36 -18.58 -21.50
N LEU A 66 -10.73 -18.09 -20.45
CA LEU A 66 -9.58 -17.18 -20.51
C LEU A 66 -8.23 -17.91 -20.52
N GLY A 67 -8.22 -19.24 -20.50
CA GLY A 67 -6.99 -20.05 -20.59
C GLY A 67 -6.37 -20.41 -19.24
N VAL A 68 -7.11 -20.22 -18.14
CA VAL A 68 -6.64 -20.65 -16.80
C VAL A 68 -6.71 -22.17 -16.70
N ASP A 69 -5.64 -22.77 -16.15
CA ASP A 69 -5.50 -24.20 -15.92
C ASP A 69 -6.68 -24.79 -15.13
N PRO A 70 -7.18 -26.00 -15.49
CA PRO A 70 -8.31 -26.62 -14.82
C PRO A 70 -8.13 -26.81 -13.31
N ASP A 71 -6.93 -27.14 -12.82
CA ASP A 71 -6.66 -27.33 -11.39
C ASP A 71 -6.77 -26.00 -10.64
N LEU A 72 -6.27 -24.91 -11.23
CA LEU A 72 -6.42 -23.56 -10.70
C LEU A 72 -7.89 -23.08 -10.75
N VAL A 73 -8.62 -23.42 -11.79
CA VAL A 73 -10.08 -23.11 -11.89
C VAL A 73 -10.85 -23.85 -10.80
N ALA A 74 -10.50 -25.11 -10.52
CA ALA A 74 -11.13 -25.88 -9.45
C ALA A 74 -10.86 -25.27 -8.07
N ASP A 75 -9.60 -24.87 -7.76
CA ASP A 75 -9.26 -24.17 -6.52
C ASP A 75 -10.02 -22.83 -6.38
N LEU A 76 -10.07 -22.04 -7.45
CA LEU A 76 -10.84 -20.79 -7.46
C LEU A 76 -12.31 -21.03 -7.15
N GLY A 77 -12.92 -22.05 -7.77
CA GLY A 77 -14.32 -22.44 -7.53
C GLY A 77 -14.57 -22.84 -6.08
N ALA A 78 -13.70 -23.67 -5.50
CA ALA A 78 -13.77 -24.07 -4.10
C ALA A 78 -13.68 -22.89 -3.13
N ARG A 79 -13.00 -21.82 -3.51
CA ARG A 79 -12.84 -20.58 -2.74
C ARG A 79 -13.92 -19.52 -3.05
N GLY A 80 -14.91 -19.85 -3.91
CA GLY A 80 -16.03 -18.97 -4.24
C GLY A 80 -15.75 -17.94 -5.34
N PHE A 81 -14.63 -18.03 -6.05
CA PHE A 81 -14.35 -17.18 -7.22
C PHE A 81 -14.97 -17.81 -8.47
N THR A 82 -16.21 -17.46 -8.76
CA THR A 82 -17.00 -18.07 -9.85
C THR A 82 -16.87 -17.36 -11.20
N ALA A 83 -16.52 -16.08 -11.20
CA ALA A 83 -16.38 -15.28 -12.40
C ALA A 83 -15.21 -14.28 -12.29
N PRO A 84 -14.49 -14.03 -13.39
CA PRO A 84 -13.40 -13.06 -13.41
C PRO A 84 -13.91 -11.62 -13.34
N PHE A 85 -13.18 -10.78 -12.60
CA PHE A 85 -13.39 -9.33 -12.64
C PHE A 85 -12.92 -8.72 -13.98
N PRO A 86 -13.39 -7.51 -14.34
CA PRO A 86 -13.05 -6.89 -15.63
C PRO A 86 -11.54 -6.79 -15.90
N ILE A 87 -10.70 -6.48 -14.89
CA ILE A 87 -9.24 -6.42 -15.06
C ILE A 87 -8.66 -7.80 -15.35
N GLN A 88 -9.20 -8.86 -14.73
CA GLN A 88 -8.78 -10.23 -14.95
C GLN A 88 -9.15 -10.68 -16.37
N SER A 89 -10.38 -10.43 -16.79
CA SER A 89 -10.84 -10.74 -18.14
C SER A 89 -10.02 -10.03 -19.23
N ALA A 90 -9.59 -8.80 -18.95
CA ALA A 90 -8.79 -8.02 -19.89
C ALA A 90 -7.33 -8.47 -19.95
N THR A 91 -6.71 -8.86 -18.82
CA THR A 91 -5.26 -9.11 -18.78
C THR A 91 -4.87 -10.57 -18.90
N LEU A 92 -5.71 -11.52 -18.46
CA LEU A 92 -5.35 -12.96 -18.39
C LEU A 92 -4.94 -13.55 -19.76
N PRO A 93 -5.63 -13.28 -20.88
CA PRO A 93 -5.21 -13.86 -22.17
C PRO A 93 -3.77 -13.50 -22.54
N ASP A 94 -3.40 -12.24 -22.35
CA ASP A 94 -2.08 -11.74 -22.70
C ASP A 94 -1.01 -12.16 -21.71
N THR A 95 -1.31 -12.12 -20.40
CA THR A 95 -0.35 -12.51 -19.37
C THR A 95 -0.08 -14.01 -19.37
N LEU A 96 -1.07 -14.85 -19.65
CA LEU A 96 -0.90 -16.29 -19.84
C LEU A 96 -0.09 -16.61 -21.11
N ALA A 97 -0.21 -15.78 -22.17
CA ALA A 97 0.62 -15.87 -23.37
C ALA A 97 2.07 -15.38 -23.17
N GLY A 98 2.43 -14.94 -21.95
CA GLY A 98 3.79 -14.49 -21.62
C GLY A 98 4.12 -13.07 -22.05
N ARG A 99 3.13 -12.26 -22.45
CA ARG A 99 3.34 -10.86 -22.83
C ARG A 99 3.55 -9.98 -21.59
N ASP A 100 4.35 -8.96 -21.73
CA ASP A 100 4.44 -7.90 -20.74
C ASP A 100 3.14 -7.10 -20.71
N VAL A 101 2.66 -6.81 -19.51
CA VAL A 101 1.38 -6.14 -19.33
C VAL A 101 1.49 -4.97 -18.34
N LEU A 102 0.87 -3.86 -18.71
CA LEU A 102 0.58 -2.73 -17.86
C LEU A 102 -0.91 -2.72 -17.52
N GLY A 103 -1.26 -3.21 -16.32
CA GLY A 103 -2.62 -3.26 -15.82
C GLY A 103 -2.96 -2.03 -14.98
N ARG A 104 -3.92 -1.21 -15.42
CA ARG A 104 -4.41 -0.07 -14.65
C ARG A 104 -5.78 -0.34 -14.06
N GLY A 105 -5.87 -0.26 -12.74
CA GLY A 105 -7.11 -0.45 -12.02
C GLY A 105 -6.98 -0.03 -10.56
N ARG A 106 -8.11 0.37 -9.96
CA ARG A 106 -8.16 0.78 -8.54
C ARG A 106 -7.86 -0.39 -7.60
N THR A 107 -7.54 -0.07 -6.36
CA THR A 107 -7.49 -1.08 -5.29
C THR A 107 -8.87 -1.73 -5.13
N GLY A 108 -8.93 -3.06 -5.04
CA GLY A 108 -10.19 -3.81 -4.99
C GLY A 108 -10.79 -4.16 -6.35
N SER A 109 -10.12 -3.87 -7.47
CA SER A 109 -10.56 -4.28 -8.82
C SER A 109 -10.20 -5.73 -9.19
N GLY A 110 -9.56 -6.49 -8.29
CA GLY A 110 -9.18 -7.88 -8.53
C GLY A 110 -7.79 -8.07 -9.15
N LYS A 111 -6.92 -7.05 -9.13
CA LYS A 111 -5.56 -7.11 -9.69
C LYS A 111 -4.72 -8.28 -9.20
N THR A 112 -4.85 -8.62 -7.92
CA THR A 112 -4.02 -9.68 -7.33
C THR A 112 -4.20 -11.01 -8.05
N LEU A 113 -5.42 -11.44 -8.34
CA LEU A 113 -5.67 -12.65 -9.13
C LEU A 113 -5.27 -12.47 -10.60
N ALA A 114 -5.38 -11.27 -11.15
CA ALA A 114 -4.98 -10.97 -12.54
C ALA A 114 -3.50 -11.26 -12.81
N PHE A 115 -2.62 -11.11 -11.80
CA PHE A 115 -1.22 -11.47 -11.93
C PHE A 115 -0.85 -12.79 -11.24
N ALA A 116 -1.56 -13.19 -10.19
CA ALA A 116 -1.24 -14.41 -9.46
C ALA A 116 -1.48 -15.67 -10.31
N LEU A 117 -2.56 -15.69 -11.09
CA LEU A 117 -2.88 -16.82 -11.96
C LEU A 117 -1.81 -17.04 -13.05
N PRO A 118 -1.45 -16.04 -13.89
CA PRO A 118 -0.40 -16.24 -14.87
C PRO A 118 0.98 -16.49 -14.25
N LEU A 119 1.31 -15.85 -13.11
CA LEU A 119 2.54 -16.12 -12.38
C LEU A 119 2.64 -17.60 -12.02
N VAL A 120 1.63 -18.15 -11.34
CA VAL A 120 1.64 -19.52 -10.85
C VAL A 120 1.57 -20.54 -12.00
N GLN A 121 0.68 -20.32 -12.98
CA GLN A 121 0.51 -21.24 -14.10
C GLN A 121 1.78 -21.33 -14.97
N ARG A 122 2.44 -20.21 -15.24
CA ARG A 122 3.67 -20.21 -16.05
C ARG A 122 4.84 -20.83 -15.32
N LEU A 123 4.99 -20.54 -14.01
CA LEU A 123 6.08 -21.14 -13.22
C LEU A 123 5.87 -22.64 -12.97
N ALA A 124 4.65 -23.15 -13.04
CA ALA A 124 4.37 -24.59 -12.94
C ALA A 124 4.95 -25.40 -14.11
N GLU A 125 5.28 -24.75 -15.22
CA GLU A 125 5.90 -25.36 -16.41
C GLU A 125 7.44 -25.36 -16.34
N GLU A 126 8.03 -24.66 -15.36
CA GLU A 126 9.48 -24.51 -15.17
C GLU A 126 10.05 -25.53 -14.17
N ASP A 127 11.36 -25.66 -14.15
CA ASP A 127 12.08 -26.42 -13.14
C ASP A 127 11.95 -25.75 -11.77
N MET A 128 11.99 -26.55 -10.70
CA MET A 128 11.95 -26.03 -9.32
C MET A 128 13.12 -25.11 -9.03
N ALA A 129 12.87 -24.06 -8.26
CA ALA A 129 13.88 -23.09 -7.84
C ALA A 129 15.05 -23.75 -7.10
N ARG A 130 16.26 -23.33 -7.42
CA ARG A 130 17.48 -23.68 -6.69
C ARG A 130 17.57 -22.88 -5.38
N PRO A 131 18.27 -23.39 -4.35
CA PRO A 131 18.54 -22.62 -3.15
C PRO A 131 19.10 -21.21 -3.44
N GLY A 132 18.40 -20.18 -2.98
CA GLY A 132 18.78 -18.79 -3.19
C GLY A 132 18.41 -18.21 -4.55
N HIS A 133 17.84 -18.99 -5.49
CA HIS A 133 17.50 -18.54 -6.85
C HIS A 133 16.01 -18.73 -7.14
N PRO A 134 15.14 -17.82 -6.69
CA PRO A 134 13.71 -17.90 -6.98
C PRO A 134 13.44 -17.68 -8.49
N ILE A 135 12.40 -18.34 -9.00
CA ILE A 135 11.96 -18.22 -10.40
C ILE A 135 10.84 -17.19 -10.58
N GLY A 136 10.13 -16.83 -9.51
CA GLY A 136 9.09 -15.81 -9.50
C GLY A 136 9.33 -14.69 -8.48
N LEU A 137 9.08 -13.45 -8.88
CA LEU A 137 9.25 -12.27 -8.03
C LEU A 137 8.01 -11.38 -8.08
N VAL A 138 7.48 -11.02 -6.89
CA VAL A 138 6.44 -10.01 -6.74
C VAL A 138 6.95 -8.89 -5.84
N LEU A 139 6.95 -7.65 -6.34
CA LEU A 139 7.31 -6.47 -5.56
C LEU A 139 6.07 -5.73 -5.08
N ALA A 140 6.04 -5.41 -3.79
CA ALA A 140 4.96 -4.67 -3.14
C ALA A 140 5.50 -3.55 -2.24
N PRO A 141 4.82 -2.39 -2.13
CA PRO A 141 5.30 -1.24 -1.36
C PRO A 141 5.28 -1.47 0.15
N THR A 142 4.38 -2.31 0.65
CA THR A 142 4.16 -2.50 2.10
C THR A 142 4.16 -3.98 2.48
N ARG A 143 4.49 -4.24 3.76
CA ARG A 143 4.52 -5.60 4.33
C ARG A 143 3.13 -6.23 4.35
N GLU A 144 2.13 -5.42 4.63
CA GLU A 144 0.73 -5.83 4.69
C GLU A 144 0.27 -6.30 3.31
N LEU A 145 0.55 -5.52 2.26
CA LEU A 145 0.23 -5.91 0.88
C LEU A 145 1.02 -7.15 0.45
N ALA A 146 2.32 -7.20 0.75
CA ALA A 146 3.12 -8.41 0.47
C ALA A 146 2.55 -9.66 1.15
N GLY A 147 2.11 -9.54 2.42
CA GLY A 147 1.44 -10.61 3.13
C GLY A 147 0.10 -11.01 2.51
N GLN A 148 -0.73 -10.05 2.08
CA GLN A 148 -2.01 -10.31 1.41
C GLN A 148 -1.82 -10.97 0.04
N ILE A 149 -0.84 -10.51 -0.74
CA ILE A 149 -0.46 -11.11 -2.02
C ILE A 149 -0.02 -12.56 -1.80
N ALA A 150 0.87 -12.81 -0.84
CA ALA A 150 1.33 -14.17 -0.53
C ALA A 150 0.18 -15.09 -0.06
N GLN A 151 -0.78 -14.58 0.70
CA GLN A 151 -1.98 -15.32 1.09
C GLN A 151 -2.89 -15.64 -0.11
N THR A 152 -2.91 -14.81 -1.14
CA THR A 152 -3.67 -15.07 -2.36
C THR A 152 -2.94 -16.07 -3.26
N ILE A 153 -1.62 -15.93 -3.41
CA ILE A 153 -0.79 -16.80 -4.27
C ILE A 153 -0.61 -18.19 -3.64
N GLY A 154 -0.44 -18.27 -2.31
CA GLY A 154 -0.10 -19.52 -1.62
C GLY A 154 -0.99 -20.70 -2.00
N PRO A 155 -2.32 -20.65 -1.83
CA PRO A 155 -3.20 -21.75 -2.23
C PRO A 155 -3.11 -22.11 -3.71
N LEU A 156 -2.98 -21.12 -4.60
CA LEU A 156 -2.79 -21.36 -6.03
C LEU A 156 -1.47 -22.06 -6.33
N ALA A 157 -0.41 -21.65 -5.66
CA ALA A 157 0.92 -22.25 -5.77
C ALA A 157 0.94 -23.67 -5.22
N ASP A 158 0.28 -23.90 -4.06
CA ASP A 158 0.14 -25.24 -3.47
C ASP A 158 -0.57 -26.21 -4.43
N ALA A 159 -1.59 -25.74 -5.18
CA ALA A 159 -2.32 -26.57 -6.16
C ALA A 159 -1.42 -27.09 -7.28
N VAL A 160 -0.34 -26.38 -7.61
CA VAL A 160 0.64 -26.77 -8.66
C VAL A 160 2.03 -27.11 -8.09
N SER A 161 2.13 -27.34 -6.78
CA SER A 161 3.36 -27.74 -6.07
C SER A 161 4.49 -26.71 -6.10
N LEU A 162 4.18 -25.43 -6.16
CA LEU A 162 5.12 -24.32 -5.99
C LEU A 162 5.10 -23.82 -4.54
N SER A 163 6.23 -23.29 -4.09
CA SER A 163 6.42 -22.72 -2.76
C SER A 163 6.49 -21.20 -2.81
N VAL A 164 5.94 -20.53 -1.79
CA VAL A 164 5.88 -19.06 -1.71
C VAL A 164 6.44 -18.58 -0.38
N THR A 165 7.26 -17.52 -0.40
CA THR A 165 7.69 -16.83 0.82
C THR A 165 7.56 -15.32 0.72
N THR A 166 7.54 -14.67 1.90
CA THR A 166 7.54 -13.20 1.97
C THR A 166 8.89 -12.67 2.45
N VAL A 167 9.37 -11.58 1.82
CA VAL A 167 10.64 -10.93 2.15
C VAL A 167 10.40 -9.44 2.45
N PHE A 168 10.40 -9.08 3.74
CA PHE A 168 10.23 -7.69 4.17
C PHE A 168 10.92 -7.40 5.51
N GLY A 169 11.27 -6.14 5.75
CA GLY A 169 11.95 -5.68 6.96
C GLY A 169 11.04 -5.58 8.18
N GLY A 170 11.65 -5.39 9.37
CA GLY A 170 10.94 -5.17 10.64
C GLY A 170 10.37 -6.42 11.29
N VAL A 171 10.75 -7.57 10.77
CA VAL A 171 10.59 -8.90 11.36
C VAL A 171 11.94 -9.62 11.34
N SER A 172 12.02 -10.78 12.02
CA SER A 172 13.24 -11.60 12.01
C SER A 172 13.62 -11.99 10.57
N GLN A 173 14.91 -11.90 10.26
CA GLN A 173 15.46 -12.28 8.97
C GLN A 173 15.60 -13.80 8.83
N LYS A 174 15.89 -14.51 9.92
CA LYS A 174 16.18 -15.96 9.93
C LYS A 174 15.14 -16.84 9.22
N PRO A 175 13.80 -16.64 9.39
CA PRO A 175 12.82 -17.42 8.64
C PRO A 175 12.90 -17.19 7.13
N GLN A 176 13.22 -15.94 6.70
CA GLN A 176 13.36 -15.58 5.30
C GLN A 176 14.62 -16.22 4.70
N GLU A 177 15.75 -16.19 5.41
CA GLU A 177 16.99 -16.87 5.04
C GLU A 177 16.77 -18.39 4.87
N LYS A 178 16.06 -18.99 5.84
CA LYS A 178 15.75 -20.43 5.79
C LYS A 178 14.90 -20.80 4.57
N ALA A 179 13.89 -20.00 4.25
CA ALA A 179 13.04 -20.23 3.08
C ALA A 179 13.83 -20.11 1.77
N LEU A 180 14.67 -19.08 1.63
CA LEU A 180 15.53 -18.88 0.46
C LEU A 180 16.54 -20.04 0.32
N ALA A 181 17.19 -20.42 1.40
CA ALA A 181 18.16 -21.53 1.40
C ALA A 181 17.51 -22.91 1.10
N ALA A 182 16.21 -23.05 1.27
CA ALA A 182 15.46 -24.27 0.92
C ALA A 182 15.07 -24.34 -0.56
N GLY A 183 15.25 -23.28 -1.35
CA GLY A 183 14.84 -23.24 -2.76
C GLY A 183 13.36 -22.90 -2.91
N VAL A 184 12.95 -21.70 -2.48
CA VAL A 184 11.58 -21.21 -2.66
C VAL A 184 11.37 -20.67 -4.08
N ASP A 185 10.24 -21.06 -4.69
CA ASP A 185 9.95 -20.74 -6.10
C ASP A 185 9.52 -19.28 -6.27
N VAL A 186 8.63 -18.77 -5.41
CA VAL A 186 8.09 -17.41 -5.52
C VAL A 186 8.43 -16.57 -4.29
N VAL A 187 9.04 -15.42 -4.54
CA VAL A 187 9.34 -14.41 -3.50
C VAL A 187 8.42 -13.22 -3.65
N VAL A 188 7.62 -12.92 -2.61
CA VAL A 188 6.81 -11.70 -2.51
C VAL A 188 7.53 -10.72 -1.59
N ALA A 189 8.05 -9.61 -2.12
CA ALA A 189 9.02 -8.79 -1.42
C ALA A 189 8.66 -7.30 -1.33
N CYS A 190 9.10 -6.68 -0.21
CA CYS A 190 9.29 -5.23 -0.17
C CYS A 190 10.73 -4.89 -0.59
N PRO A 191 10.93 -3.86 -1.45
CA PRO A 191 12.21 -3.61 -2.10
C PRO A 191 13.42 -3.48 -1.16
N GLY A 192 13.24 -2.84 0.02
CA GLY A 192 14.34 -2.57 0.94
C GLY A 192 15.00 -3.84 1.51
N ARG A 193 14.21 -4.81 2.00
CA ARG A 193 14.74 -6.06 2.57
C ARG A 193 15.27 -6.99 1.48
N LEU A 194 14.64 -7.00 0.30
CA LEU A 194 15.13 -7.81 -0.81
C LEU A 194 16.54 -7.37 -1.21
N LEU A 195 16.77 -6.05 -1.39
CA LEU A 195 18.12 -5.53 -1.67
C LEU A 195 19.13 -5.82 -0.57
N ASP A 196 18.70 -5.80 0.69
CA ASP A 196 19.54 -6.17 1.83
C ASP A 196 20.00 -7.64 1.74
N LEU A 197 19.07 -8.56 1.45
CA LEU A 197 19.39 -9.99 1.27
C LEU A 197 20.24 -10.27 0.02
N MET A 198 19.97 -9.57 -1.09
CA MET A 198 20.82 -9.60 -2.30
C MET A 198 22.24 -9.14 -1.97
N GLY A 199 22.38 -8.04 -1.22
CA GLY A 199 23.68 -7.50 -0.79
C GLY A 199 24.46 -8.44 0.15
N GLN A 200 23.76 -9.33 0.86
CA GLN A 200 24.33 -10.37 1.71
C GLN A 200 24.65 -11.67 0.94
N GLY A 201 24.30 -11.77 -0.35
CA GLY A 201 24.48 -12.99 -1.15
C GLY A 201 23.54 -14.13 -0.76
N LEU A 202 22.38 -13.81 -0.11
CA LEU A 202 21.40 -14.80 0.35
C LEU A 202 20.30 -15.06 -0.68
N VAL A 203 20.21 -14.24 -1.72
CA VAL A 203 19.32 -14.38 -2.86
C VAL A 203 19.96 -13.77 -4.10
N ASP A 204 19.88 -14.50 -5.21
CA ASP A 204 20.16 -14.03 -6.56
C ASP A 204 18.89 -14.09 -7.38
N LEU A 205 18.68 -13.16 -8.28
CA LEU A 205 17.47 -13.03 -9.09
C LEU A 205 17.73 -13.40 -10.57
N ASP A 206 18.85 -14.04 -10.86
CA ASP A 206 19.29 -14.42 -12.20
C ASP A 206 18.42 -15.49 -12.89
N GLU A 207 17.59 -16.22 -12.13
CA GLU A 207 16.64 -17.21 -12.63
C GLU A 207 15.17 -16.75 -12.61
N VAL A 208 14.91 -15.49 -12.24
CA VAL A 208 13.53 -14.96 -12.22
C VAL A 208 12.98 -14.85 -13.65
N SER A 209 12.03 -15.71 -13.99
CA SER A 209 11.35 -15.72 -15.29
C SER A 209 10.12 -14.82 -15.33
N VAL A 210 9.43 -14.62 -14.20
CA VAL A 210 8.25 -13.77 -14.09
C VAL A 210 8.41 -12.77 -12.96
N THR A 211 8.31 -11.48 -13.29
CA THR A 211 8.35 -10.37 -12.31
C THR A 211 7.05 -9.59 -12.31
N VAL A 212 6.48 -9.37 -11.13
CA VAL A 212 5.28 -8.55 -10.92
C VAL A 212 5.61 -7.33 -10.05
N LEU A 213 5.13 -6.16 -10.45
CA LEU A 213 5.12 -4.95 -9.63
C LEU A 213 3.67 -4.58 -9.31
N ASP A 214 3.27 -4.66 -8.04
CA ASP A 214 1.95 -4.21 -7.62
C ASP A 214 2.03 -2.89 -6.84
N GLU A 215 1.06 -2.00 -7.06
CA GLU A 215 1.03 -0.63 -6.55
C GLU A 215 2.33 0.15 -6.85
N ALA A 216 2.78 0.15 -8.12
CA ALA A 216 4.02 0.80 -8.53
C ALA A 216 4.03 2.31 -8.24
N ASP A 217 2.91 3.01 -8.38
CA ASP A 217 2.73 4.40 -8.00
C ASP A 217 2.93 4.62 -6.48
N HIS A 218 2.48 3.69 -5.66
CA HIS A 218 2.74 3.75 -4.23
C HIS A 218 4.23 3.50 -3.90
N MET A 219 4.91 2.60 -4.62
CA MET A 219 6.37 2.45 -4.50
C MET A 219 7.12 3.74 -4.87
N ALA A 220 6.61 4.46 -5.89
CA ALA A 220 7.13 5.76 -6.28
C ALA A 220 6.95 6.81 -5.17
N ASP A 221 5.75 6.93 -4.62
CA ASP A 221 5.43 7.85 -3.51
C ASP A 221 6.28 7.61 -2.25
N LEU A 222 6.66 6.36 -1.99
CA LEU A 222 7.53 5.98 -0.88
C LEU A 222 9.03 6.14 -1.19
N GLY A 223 9.38 6.56 -2.40
CA GLY A 223 10.76 6.75 -2.83
C GLY A 223 11.51 5.44 -3.12
N PHE A 224 10.80 4.34 -3.39
CA PHE A 224 11.42 3.03 -3.65
C PHE A 224 11.88 2.83 -5.10
N LEU A 225 11.60 3.76 -6.03
CA LEU A 225 11.98 3.58 -7.44
C LEU A 225 13.47 3.27 -7.66
N PRO A 226 14.44 3.91 -6.94
CA PRO A 226 15.84 3.53 -7.09
C PRO A 226 16.12 2.08 -6.67
N ALA A 227 15.45 1.61 -5.62
CA ALA A 227 15.54 0.23 -5.16
C ALA A 227 14.92 -0.75 -6.15
N VAL A 228 13.73 -0.44 -6.65
CA VAL A 228 13.01 -1.21 -7.67
C VAL A 228 13.87 -1.36 -8.94
N ARG A 229 14.45 -0.27 -9.44
CA ARG A 229 15.35 -0.32 -10.61
C ARG A 229 16.54 -1.23 -10.40
N ARG A 230 17.16 -1.21 -9.22
CA ARG A 230 18.28 -2.11 -8.90
C ARG A 230 17.87 -3.57 -8.90
N ILE A 231 16.69 -3.87 -8.38
CA ILE A 231 16.10 -5.22 -8.37
C ILE A 231 15.81 -5.67 -9.80
N LEU A 232 15.10 -4.86 -10.60
CA LEU A 232 14.75 -5.20 -11.97
C LEU A 232 15.96 -5.41 -12.89
N ARG A 233 17.06 -4.70 -12.64
CA ARG A 233 18.32 -4.91 -13.37
C ARG A 233 19.03 -6.22 -13.00
N ALA A 234 18.72 -6.80 -11.85
CA ALA A 234 19.21 -8.11 -11.44
C ALA A 234 18.37 -9.27 -11.94
N THR A 235 17.14 -9.02 -12.46
CA THR A 235 16.33 -10.05 -13.11
C THR A 235 16.67 -10.15 -14.60
N PRO A 236 16.51 -11.33 -15.23
CA PRO A 236 16.75 -11.52 -16.67
C PRO A 236 15.94 -10.55 -17.52
N ALA A 237 16.58 -9.98 -18.56
CA ALA A 237 15.92 -9.01 -19.44
C ALA A 237 14.77 -9.62 -20.27
N ARG A 238 14.81 -10.94 -20.51
CA ARG A 238 13.78 -11.67 -21.28
C ARG A 238 12.67 -12.24 -20.41
N GLY A 239 12.73 -12.08 -19.09
CA GLY A 239 11.66 -12.50 -18.19
C GLY A 239 10.39 -11.67 -18.44
N GLN A 240 9.23 -12.28 -18.28
CA GLN A 240 7.94 -11.58 -18.34
C GLN A 240 7.83 -10.55 -17.22
N ARG A 241 7.31 -9.37 -17.54
CA ARG A 241 7.06 -8.31 -16.55
C ARG A 241 5.62 -7.84 -16.58
N MET A 242 4.99 -7.89 -15.43
CA MET A 242 3.62 -7.42 -15.21
C MET A 242 3.64 -6.26 -14.22
N LEU A 243 3.17 -5.09 -14.63
CA LEU A 243 3.11 -3.91 -13.77
C LEU A 243 1.66 -3.52 -13.54
N PHE A 244 1.26 -3.48 -12.27
CA PHE A 244 -0.08 -3.07 -11.86
C PHE A 244 -0.01 -1.77 -11.03
N SER A 245 -0.79 -0.78 -11.45
CA SER A 245 -0.79 0.54 -10.81
C SER A 245 -2.16 1.21 -10.94
N ALA A 246 -2.49 2.13 -10.05
CA ALA A 246 -3.66 2.99 -10.21
C ALA A 246 -3.34 4.19 -11.12
N THR A 247 -2.10 4.69 -11.09
CA THR A 247 -1.63 5.83 -11.89
C THR A 247 -0.25 5.54 -12.50
N LEU A 248 0.10 6.27 -13.57
CA LEU A 248 1.41 6.18 -14.23
C LEU A 248 2.30 7.40 -13.96
N ASP A 249 2.04 8.09 -12.88
CA ASP A 249 2.79 9.30 -12.50
C ASP A 249 4.05 8.96 -11.69
N ASN A 250 4.80 10.04 -11.33
CA ASN A 250 5.94 9.99 -10.40
C ASN A 250 7.09 9.07 -10.85
N GLY A 251 7.23 8.86 -12.14
CA GLY A 251 8.30 8.07 -12.75
C GLY A 251 7.98 6.58 -12.87
N VAL A 252 6.72 6.17 -12.70
CA VAL A 252 6.24 4.83 -13.07
C VAL A 252 6.30 4.64 -14.58
N ASP A 253 5.95 5.69 -15.34
CA ASP A 253 6.13 5.78 -16.79
C ASP A 253 7.55 5.38 -17.24
N ARG A 254 8.57 5.94 -16.57
CA ARG A 254 9.98 5.62 -16.84
C ARG A 254 10.37 4.19 -16.46
N LEU A 255 9.71 3.57 -15.47
CA LEU A 255 9.91 2.15 -15.19
C LEU A 255 9.36 1.28 -16.31
N VAL A 256 8.18 1.65 -16.84
CA VAL A 256 7.57 0.96 -17.98
C VAL A 256 8.49 1.05 -19.18
N GLU A 257 8.95 2.26 -19.55
CA GLU A 257 9.85 2.50 -20.68
C GLU A 257 11.22 1.78 -20.54
N GLU A 258 11.77 1.71 -19.31
CA GLU A 258 13.10 1.13 -19.05
C GLU A 258 13.07 -0.41 -19.01
N PHE A 259 11.97 -1.01 -18.55
CA PHE A 259 11.98 -2.43 -18.20
C PHE A 259 10.93 -3.30 -18.89
N LEU A 260 9.82 -2.78 -19.39
CA LEU A 260 8.81 -3.58 -20.07
C LEU A 260 9.07 -3.60 -21.59
N HIS A 261 8.85 -4.77 -22.20
CA HIS A 261 9.05 -4.99 -23.64
C HIS A 261 7.70 -5.04 -24.35
N ASP A 262 7.42 -4.04 -25.19
CA ASP A 262 6.16 -3.92 -25.94
C ASP A 262 4.92 -4.28 -25.09
N PRO A 263 4.73 -3.60 -23.94
CA PRO A 263 3.70 -3.98 -22.98
C PRO A 263 2.31 -3.70 -23.52
N LEU A 264 1.39 -4.63 -23.27
CA LEU A 264 -0.03 -4.43 -23.55
C LEU A 264 -0.67 -3.63 -22.41
N HIS A 265 -1.39 -2.57 -22.78
CA HIS A 265 -1.98 -1.65 -21.82
C HIS A 265 -3.46 -1.99 -21.61
N HIS A 266 -3.81 -2.41 -20.40
CA HIS A 266 -5.19 -2.67 -20.00
C HIS A 266 -5.63 -1.68 -18.92
N ALA A 267 -6.70 -0.95 -19.19
CA ALA A 267 -7.31 -0.02 -18.24
C ALA A 267 -8.80 -0.31 -18.16
N VAL A 268 -9.25 -0.78 -17.02
CA VAL A 268 -10.66 -1.12 -16.80
C VAL A 268 -11.45 -0.02 -16.09
N ASP A 269 -10.73 0.90 -15.45
CA ASP A 269 -11.32 2.10 -14.86
C ASP A 269 -10.83 3.31 -15.64
N PRO A 270 -11.70 4.06 -16.34
CA PRO A 270 -11.29 5.33 -16.93
C PRO A 270 -10.69 6.20 -15.83
N SER A 271 -9.55 6.83 -16.11
CA SER A 271 -8.91 7.78 -15.18
C SER A 271 -9.84 8.94 -14.79
N THR A 272 -10.90 9.13 -15.57
CA THR A 272 -11.94 10.16 -15.43
C THR A 272 -13.28 9.61 -14.94
N SER A 273 -13.41 8.29 -14.73
CA SER A 273 -14.67 7.75 -14.19
C SER A 273 -14.86 8.32 -12.79
N PRO A 274 -15.87 9.15 -12.55
CA PRO A 274 -16.14 9.60 -11.20
C PRO A 274 -16.32 8.35 -10.35
N VAL A 275 -15.90 8.43 -9.11
CA VAL A 275 -16.17 7.43 -8.08
C VAL A 275 -17.68 7.47 -7.84
N THR A 276 -18.45 7.02 -8.84
CA THR A 276 -19.92 7.17 -8.92
C THR A 276 -20.67 6.35 -7.88
N ALA A 277 -19.96 5.44 -7.21
CA ALA A 277 -20.52 4.68 -6.09
C ALA A 277 -20.16 5.26 -4.71
N MET A 278 -19.41 6.38 -4.65
CA MET A 278 -19.02 7.01 -3.37
C MET A 278 -19.78 8.31 -3.16
N ASP A 279 -20.41 8.43 -1.99
CA ASP A 279 -20.95 9.69 -1.51
C ASP A 279 -19.84 10.50 -0.80
N HIS A 280 -19.43 11.61 -1.41
CA HIS A 280 -18.41 12.49 -0.84
C HIS A 280 -19.05 13.67 -0.12
N ARG A 281 -18.88 13.73 1.20
CA ARG A 281 -19.36 14.83 2.05
C ARG A 281 -18.19 15.61 2.63
N VAL A 282 -18.27 16.93 2.59
CA VAL A 282 -17.24 17.82 3.13
C VAL A 282 -17.88 18.71 4.17
N TRP A 283 -17.53 18.48 5.43
CA TRP A 283 -18.19 19.12 6.54
C TRP A 283 -17.29 20.14 7.24
N ALA A 284 -17.75 21.39 7.27
CA ALA A 284 -17.11 22.45 8.02
C ALA A 284 -17.56 22.40 9.46
N VAL A 285 -16.62 22.23 10.36
CA VAL A 285 -16.84 22.27 11.82
C VAL A 285 -16.35 23.59 12.38
N ALA A 286 -17.00 24.09 13.43
CA ALA A 286 -16.69 25.40 14.00
C ALA A 286 -15.27 25.46 14.58
N ASP A 287 -14.88 24.43 15.31
CA ASP A 287 -13.60 24.35 16.03
C ASP A 287 -13.18 22.89 16.26
N LYS A 288 -12.10 22.71 17.03
CA LYS A 288 -11.57 21.39 17.39
C LYS A 288 -12.51 20.60 18.31
N ALA A 289 -13.29 21.25 19.16
CA ALA A 289 -14.20 20.58 20.08
C ALA A 289 -15.41 20.01 19.32
N ALA A 290 -15.99 20.80 18.40
CA ALA A 290 -17.03 20.37 17.47
C ALA A 290 -16.53 19.23 16.58
N LYS A 291 -15.29 19.33 16.06
CA LYS A 291 -14.65 18.27 15.28
C LYS A 291 -14.55 16.96 16.07
N ASP A 292 -14.05 17.02 17.31
CA ASP A 292 -13.95 15.86 18.20
C ASP A 292 -15.34 15.25 18.49
N GLY A 293 -16.39 16.08 18.64
CA GLY A 293 -17.77 15.65 18.79
C GLY A 293 -18.28 14.88 17.58
N VAL A 294 -18.13 15.45 16.37
CA VAL A 294 -18.53 14.80 15.11
C VAL A 294 -17.79 13.47 14.93
N VAL A 295 -16.46 13.44 15.18
CA VAL A 295 -15.65 12.21 15.05
C VAL A 295 -16.15 11.11 15.99
N ARG A 296 -16.46 11.44 17.25
CA ARG A 296 -17.01 10.46 18.21
C ARG A 296 -18.37 9.92 17.76
N ARG A 297 -19.25 10.79 17.29
CA ARG A 297 -20.55 10.37 16.75
C ARG A 297 -20.38 9.45 15.54
N LEU A 298 -19.56 9.84 14.55
CA LEU A 298 -19.29 9.00 13.37
C LEU A 298 -18.64 7.66 13.73
N ALA A 299 -17.87 7.59 14.79
CA ALA A 299 -17.22 6.35 15.25
C ALA A 299 -18.20 5.40 15.97
N SER A 300 -19.34 5.87 16.50
CA SER A 300 -20.24 5.08 17.35
C SER A 300 -21.16 4.11 16.63
N GLY A 301 -21.25 4.13 15.29
CA GLY A 301 -22.15 3.25 14.56
C GLY A 301 -21.68 1.80 14.45
N THR A 302 -22.59 0.92 14.01
CA THR A 302 -22.34 -0.52 13.92
C THR A 302 -21.47 -0.95 12.74
N GLY A 303 -21.44 -0.19 11.64
CA GLY A 303 -20.64 -0.51 10.45
C GLY A 303 -19.13 -0.31 10.63
N ARG A 304 -18.31 -0.91 9.76
CA ARG A 304 -16.86 -0.71 9.79
C ARG A 304 -16.46 0.66 9.27
N ARG A 305 -15.53 1.32 9.99
CA ARG A 305 -15.10 2.70 9.71
C ARG A 305 -13.60 2.86 9.80
N ILE A 306 -13.04 3.63 8.85
CA ILE A 306 -11.63 4.02 8.88
C ILE A 306 -11.54 5.54 9.06
N LEU A 307 -10.85 5.97 10.11
CA LEU A 307 -10.62 7.35 10.46
C LEU A 307 -9.18 7.74 10.15
N PHE A 308 -8.97 8.63 9.18
CA PHE A 308 -7.64 9.06 8.78
C PHE A 308 -7.19 10.30 9.52
N THR A 309 -6.00 10.23 10.12
CA THR A 309 -5.35 11.34 10.81
C THR A 309 -4.00 11.67 10.19
N ARG A 310 -3.56 12.92 10.31
CA ARG A 310 -2.29 13.39 9.72
C ARG A 310 -1.05 12.79 10.41
N THR A 311 -1.11 12.50 11.70
CA THR A 311 0.07 12.08 12.47
C THR A 311 -0.17 10.80 13.27
N LYS A 312 0.91 10.00 13.45
CA LYS A 312 0.91 8.80 14.30
C LYS A 312 0.48 9.07 15.75
N HIS A 313 0.82 10.23 16.27
CA HIS A 313 0.45 10.61 17.65
C HIS A 313 -1.04 10.89 17.78
N LEU A 314 -1.64 11.52 16.75
CA LEU A 314 -3.07 11.78 16.73
C LEU A 314 -3.85 10.47 16.53
N ALA A 315 -3.39 9.57 15.63
CA ALA A 315 -3.99 8.25 15.45
C ALA A 315 -4.06 7.48 16.78
N ARG A 316 -2.93 7.39 17.47
CA ARG A 316 -2.85 6.71 18.77
C ARG A 316 -3.73 7.35 19.84
N ARG A 317 -3.74 8.69 19.92
CA ARG A 317 -4.55 9.43 20.90
C ARG A 317 -6.04 9.24 20.64
N LEU A 318 -6.46 9.34 19.37
CA LEU A 318 -7.87 9.19 18.98
C LEU A 318 -8.36 7.77 19.23
N ALA A 319 -7.63 6.74 18.79
CA ALA A 319 -8.00 5.35 19.03
C ALA A 319 -8.18 5.06 20.52
N ARG A 320 -7.25 5.54 21.38
CA ARG A 320 -7.36 5.39 22.83
C ARG A 320 -8.57 6.09 23.43
N ARG A 321 -8.85 7.32 22.96
CA ARG A 321 -10.00 8.08 23.44
C ARG A 321 -11.31 7.39 23.09
N LEU A 322 -11.45 6.94 21.82
CA LEU A 322 -12.63 6.19 21.41
C LEU A 322 -12.83 4.92 22.25
N THR A 323 -11.75 4.19 22.51
CA THR A 323 -11.81 3.01 23.39
C THR A 323 -12.22 3.37 24.81
N GLN A 324 -11.72 4.48 25.38
CA GLN A 324 -12.13 4.96 26.71
C GLN A 324 -13.61 5.38 26.74
N ASP A 325 -14.12 5.90 25.61
CA ASP A 325 -15.53 6.25 25.43
C ASP A 325 -16.41 5.00 25.12
N GLY A 326 -15.85 3.77 25.23
CA GLY A 326 -16.55 2.50 25.01
C GLY A 326 -16.72 2.10 23.55
N VAL A 327 -16.02 2.75 22.62
CA VAL A 327 -15.98 2.39 21.19
C VAL A 327 -14.69 1.64 20.89
N PRO A 328 -14.72 0.30 20.70
CA PRO A 328 -13.51 -0.47 20.39
C PRO A 328 -12.83 0.07 19.13
N ALA A 329 -11.59 0.57 19.28
CA ALA A 329 -10.82 1.14 18.18
C ALA A 329 -9.38 0.62 18.17
N VAL A 330 -8.89 0.29 16.99
CA VAL A 330 -7.47 -0.05 16.75
C VAL A 330 -6.74 1.13 16.12
N GLU A 331 -5.46 1.29 16.45
CA GLU A 331 -4.58 2.20 15.73
C GLU A 331 -3.81 1.46 14.64
N LEU A 332 -3.54 2.13 13.50
CA LEU A 332 -2.64 1.64 12.47
C LEU A 332 -1.70 2.77 12.03
N GLN A 333 -0.43 2.71 12.46
CA GLN A 333 0.54 3.77 12.20
C GLN A 333 1.98 3.22 12.12
N GLY A 334 2.90 4.01 11.55
CA GLY A 334 4.24 3.56 11.17
C GLY A 334 5.17 3.10 12.30
N ASN A 335 4.92 3.51 13.55
CA ASN A 335 5.79 3.15 14.70
C ASN A 335 5.32 1.89 15.45
N MET A 336 4.32 1.18 14.93
CA MET A 336 3.90 -0.09 15.52
C MET A 336 4.84 -1.21 15.12
N SER A 337 5.06 -2.18 16.04
CA SER A 337 5.71 -3.44 15.65
C SER A 337 4.84 -4.21 14.66
N GLN A 338 5.44 -5.05 13.82
CA GLN A 338 4.70 -5.81 12.82
C GLN A 338 3.60 -6.68 13.46
N ASN A 339 3.92 -7.39 14.55
CA ASN A 339 2.93 -8.19 15.26
C ASN A 339 1.76 -7.37 15.82
N ALA A 340 2.00 -6.11 16.21
CA ALA A 340 0.92 -5.23 16.66
C ALA A 340 0.03 -4.77 15.51
N ARG A 341 0.63 -4.48 14.33
CA ARG A 341 -0.10 -4.14 13.10
C ARG A 341 -0.97 -5.30 12.63
N GLU A 342 -0.43 -6.51 12.59
CA GLU A 342 -1.16 -7.73 12.19
C GLU A 342 -2.32 -8.04 13.14
N ARG A 343 -2.13 -7.85 14.47
CA ARG A 343 -3.23 -8.01 15.42
C ARG A 343 -4.33 -6.97 15.19
N ALA A 344 -3.95 -5.70 14.97
CA ALA A 344 -4.91 -4.62 14.69
C ALA A 344 -5.69 -4.90 13.38
N MET A 345 -4.97 -5.33 12.34
CA MET A 345 -5.58 -5.71 11.06
C MET A 345 -6.54 -6.88 11.21
N ARG A 346 -6.13 -7.96 11.88
CA ARG A 346 -6.99 -9.13 12.12
C ARG A 346 -8.24 -8.75 12.91
N ALA A 347 -8.11 -7.98 13.98
CA ALA A 347 -9.25 -7.54 14.79
C ALA A 347 -10.24 -6.69 13.98
N PHE A 348 -9.75 -5.86 13.07
CA PHE A 348 -10.58 -5.05 12.20
C PHE A 348 -11.22 -5.86 11.04
N SER A 349 -10.44 -6.73 10.37
CA SER A 349 -10.94 -7.55 9.26
C SER A 349 -11.96 -8.60 9.72
N SER A 350 -11.81 -9.16 10.92
CA SER A 350 -12.79 -10.10 11.49
C SER A 350 -14.08 -9.41 11.99
N GLY A 351 -14.13 -8.07 12.03
CA GLY A 351 -15.25 -7.32 12.61
C GLY A 351 -15.29 -7.29 14.13
N ALA A 352 -14.31 -7.90 14.83
CA ALA A 352 -14.20 -7.82 16.28
C ALA A 352 -14.01 -6.36 16.76
N VAL A 353 -13.38 -5.53 15.90
CA VAL A 353 -13.25 -4.08 16.11
C VAL A 353 -13.79 -3.37 14.87
N ARG A 354 -14.67 -2.41 15.07
CA ARG A 354 -15.35 -1.70 13.98
C ARG A 354 -14.66 -0.40 13.55
N VAL A 355 -13.78 0.14 14.38
CA VAL A 355 -13.11 1.41 14.10
C VAL A 355 -11.60 1.22 13.98
N MET A 356 -11.05 1.64 12.84
CA MET A 356 -9.62 1.75 12.64
C MET A 356 -9.22 3.22 12.54
N VAL A 357 -8.25 3.65 13.32
CA VAL A 357 -7.65 5.00 13.22
C VAL A 357 -6.27 4.87 12.59
N ALA A 358 -6.10 5.43 11.40
CA ALA A 358 -4.92 5.19 10.58
C ALA A 358 -4.24 6.48 10.11
N THR A 359 -2.96 6.35 9.74
CA THR A 359 -2.22 7.36 8.97
C THR A 359 -2.06 6.90 7.52
N ASP A 360 -1.85 7.83 6.57
CA ASP A 360 -1.73 7.53 5.14
C ASP A 360 -0.76 6.39 4.84
N ILE A 361 0.48 6.53 5.29
CA ILE A 361 1.55 5.55 5.01
C ILE A 361 1.19 4.16 5.55
N ALA A 362 0.51 4.11 6.69
CA ALA A 362 0.19 2.84 7.33
C ALA A 362 -1.07 2.16 6.75
N ALA A 363 -1.97 2.94 6.17
CA ALA A 363 -3.22 2.44 5.60
C ALA A 363 -3.17 2.19 4.09
N ARG A 364 -2.10 2.61 3.41
CA ARG A 364 -1.89 2.24 2.01
C ARG A 364 -1.59 0.75 1.89
N GLY A 365 -2.07 0.11 0.85
CA GLY A 365 -1.87 -1.33 0.63
C GLY A 365 -2.67 -2.24 1.55
N ILE A 366 -3.56 -1.71 2.44
CA ILE A 366 -4.46 -2.56 3.20
C ILE A 366 -5.67 -2.92 2.33
N ASP A 367 -5.92 -4.21 2.20
CA ASP A 367 -7.16 -4.71 1.65
C ASP A 367 -8.09 -5.11 2.80
N VAL A 368 -9.17 -4.34 2.97
CA VAL A 368 -10.23 -4.62 3.91
C VAL A 368 -11.55 -4.39 3.20
N SER A 369 -12.38 -5.41 3.16
CA SER A 369 -13.74 -5.35 2.64
C SER A 369 -14.70 -4.71 3.65
N ASP A 370 -15.89 -4.35 3.18
CA ASP A 370 -17.04 -3.92 3.99
C ASP A 370 -16.78 -2.69 4.89
N VAL A 371 -15.96 -1.77 4.42
CA VAL A 371 -15.81 -0.46 5.06
C VAL A 371 -16.91 0.46 4.52
N GLU A 372 -17.88 0.79 5.37
CA GLU A 372 -19.03 1.62 5.02
C GLU A 372 -18.66 3.11 4.98
N LEU A 373 -17.80 3.54 5.92
CA LEU A 373 -17.48 4.94 6.14
C LEU A 373 -15.99 5.18 6.24
N VAL A 374 -15.49 6.08 5.42
CA VAL A 374 -14.15 6.65 5.52
C VAL A 374 -14.26 8.09 6.04
N VAL A 375 -13.57 8.41 7.11
CA VAL A 375 -13.53 9.77 7.68
C VAL A 375 -12.14 10.35 7.57
N HIS A 376 -11.97 11.41 6.80
CA HIS A 376 -10.77 12.23 6.84
C HIS A 376 -10.87 13.17 8.05
N VAL A 377 -10.46 12.68 9.23
CA VAL A 377 -10.39 13.51 10.44
C VAL A 377 -9.52 14.71 10.19
N ASP A 378 -8.39 14.51 9.53
CA ASP A 378 -7.58 15.58 8.97
C ASP A 378 -7.57 15.46 7.44
N PRO A 379 -7.85 16.55 6.71
CA PRO A 379 -7.74 16.55 5.25
C PRO A 379 -6.33 16.09 4.82
N PRO A 380 -6.22 15.25 3.78
CA PRO A 380 -4.93 14.86 3.23
C PRO A 380 -4.21 16.07 2.60
N ALA A 381 -2.88 16.01 2.51
CA ALA A 381 -2.10 17.08 1.90
C ALA A 381 -2.21 17.07 0.36
N GLU A 382 -2.43 15.90 -0.24
CA GLU A 382 -2.40 15.69 -1.68
C GLU A 382 -3.67 15.01 -2.19
N HIS A 383 -4.06 15.33 -3.42
CA HIS A 383 -5.25 14.77 -4.07
C HIS A 383 -5.15 13.25 -4.27
N LYS A 384 -3.95 12.72 -4.53
CA LYS A 384 -3.73 11.26 -4.62
C LYS A 384 -4.03 10.57 -3.28
N ALA A 385 -3.54 11.14 -2.17
CA ALA A 385 -3.85 10.62 -0.84
C ALA A 385 -5.36 10.66 -0.54
N TYR A 386 -6.08 11.70 -1.04
CA TYR A 386 -7.54 11.76 -0.95
C TYR A 386 -8.19 10.55 -1.63
N LEU A 387 -7.82 10.28 -2.87
CA LEU A 387 -8.37 9.16 -3.65
C LEU A 387 -8.00 7.80 -3.03
N HIS A 388 -6.76 7.62 -2.59
CA HIS A 388 -6.31 6.38 -1.94
C HIS A 388 -7.02 6.10 -0.60
N ARG A 389 -7.30 7.14 0.20
CA ARG A 389 -8.10 7.01 1.42
C ARG A 389 -9.54 6.66 1.09
N SER A 390 -10.15 7.39 0.15
CA SER A 390 -11.53 7.18 -0.30
C SER A 390 -11.73 5.76 -0.84
N GLY A 391 -10.78 5.24 -1.61
CA GLY A 391 -10.80 3.87 -2.14
C GLY A 391 -10.70 2.76 -1.08
N ARG A 392 -10.74 3.06 0.21
CA ARG A 392 -10.92 2.05 1.28
C ARG A 392 -12.38 1.67 1.49
N THR A 393 -13.32 2.41 0.95
CA THR A 393 -14.75 2.07 0.89
C THR A 393 -15.22 1.89 -0.55
N ALA A 394 -16.48 1.55 -0.78
CA ALA A 394 -17.10 1.31 -2.10
C ALA A 394 -16.33 0.27 -2.95
N ARG A 395 -16.01 -0.87 -2.38
CA ARG A 395 -15.32 -1.98 -3.05
C ARG A 395 -16.31 -3.03 -3.54
N ALA A 396 -15.95 -3.75 -4.58
CA ALA A 396 -16.74 -4.84 -5.17
C ALA A 396 -18.20 -4.41 -5.52
N GLY A 397 -18.41 -3.15 -5.91
CA GLY A 397 -19.73 -2.65 -6.27
C GLY A 397 -20.61 -2.20 -5.09
N ALA A 398 -20.13 -2.28 -3.85
CA ALA A 398 -20.82 -1.76 -2.68
C ALA A 398 -20.81 -0.22 -2.65
N ALA A 399 -21.87 0.39 -2.10
CA ALA A 399 -21.92 1.81 -1.83
C ALA A 399 -20.97 2.17 -0.66
N GLY A 400 -20.41 3.37 -0.66
CA GLY A 400 -19.52 3.83 0.41
C GLY A 400 -19.58 5.34 0.58
N THR A 401 -19.41 5.81 1.82
CA THR A 401 -19.40 7.23 2.14
C THR A 401 -18.03 7.70 2.61
N VAL A 402 -17.64 8.86 2.12
CA VAL A 402 -16.39 9.54 2.50
C VAL A 402 -16.74 10.90 3.12
N VAL A 403 -16.36 11.10 4.36
CA VAL A 403 -16.54 12.38 5.07
C VAL A 403 -15.19 13.07 5.25
N THR A 404 -15.09 14.32 4.86
CA THR A 404 -13.89 15.15 5.12
C THR A 404 -14.25 16.27 6.09
N LEU A 405 -13.63 16.27 7.26
CA LEU A 405 -13.83 17.31 8.28
C LEU A 405 -12.85 18.46 8.07
N VAL A 406 -13.38 19.69 8.03
CA VAL A 406 -12.65 20.89 7.64
C VAL A 406 -12.81 21.98 8.71
N LEU A 407 -11.70 22.43 9.28
CA LEU A 407 -11.67 23.60 10.15
C LEU A 407 -11.74 24.90 9.31
N PRO A 408 -12.16 26.04 9.89
CA PRO A 408 -12.32 27.28 9.15
C PRO A 408 -11.09 27.68 8.33
N GLU A 409 -9.90 27.54 8.91
CA GLU A 409 -8.61 27.86 8.28
C GLU A 409 -8.22 26.94 7.12
N GLN A 410 -8.81 25.74 7.04
CA GLN A 410 -8.49 24.73 6.03
C GLN A 410 -9.37 24.79 4.77
N ARG A 411 -10.42 25.62 4.77
CA ARG A 411 -11.43 25.64 3.69
C ARG A 411 -10.84 25.92 2.30
N GLY A 412 -9.86 26.82 2.22
CA GLY A 412 -9.20 27.18 0.95
C GLY A 412 -8.43 25.99 0.36
N ASP A 413 -7.60 25.38 1.20
CA ASP A 413 -6.76 24.23 0.81
C ASP A 413 -7.61 23.03 0.38
N VAL A 414 -8.70 22.77 1.13
CA VAL A 414 -9.59 21.65 0.81
C VAL A 414 -10.35 21.87 -0.50
N ARG A 415 -10.79 23.10 -0.81
CA ARG A 415 -11.40 23.40 -2.14
C ARG A 415 -10.41 23.13 -3.28
N ALA A 416 -9.16 23.55 -3.12
CA ALA A 416 -8.12 23.31 -4.12
C ALA A 416 -7.81 21.81 -4.26
N LEU A 417 -7.79 21.08 -3.14
CA LEU A 417 -7.60 19.63 -3.09
C LEU A 417 -8.70 18.88 -3.84
N LEU A 418 -9.98 19.18 -3.54
CA LEU A 418 -11.13 18.56 -4.18
C LEU A 418 -11.17 18.81 -5.69
N LYS A 419 -10.87 20.05 -6.11
CA LYS A 419 -10.75 20.39 -7.53
C LYS A 419 -9.69 19.53 -8.24
N LYS A 420 -8.50 19.38 -7.63
CA LYS A 420 -7.44 18.52 -8.17
C LYS A 420 -7.81 17.03 -8.16
N ALA A 421 -8.60 16.59 -7.18
CA ALA A 421 -9.11 15.22 -7.09
C ALA A 421 -10.29 14.93 -8.02
N GLY A 422 -10.84 15.94 -8.72
CA GLY A 422 -12.02 15.79 -9.56
C GLY A 422 -13.32 15.57 -8.78
N ILE A 423 -13.35 15.88 -7.49
CA ILE A 423 -14.50 15.67 -6.60
C ILE A 423 -15.38 16.92 -6.56
N ARG A 424 -16.67 16.72 -6.87
CA ARG A 424 -17.69 17.77 -6.82
C ARG A 424 -18.50 17.64 -5.53
N ALA A 425 -18.00 18.20 -4.44
CA ALA A 425 -18.71 18.23 -3.15
C ALA A 425 -18.69 19.65 -2.58
N GLY A 426 -19.83 20.10 -2.07
CA GLY A 426 -19.96 21.36 -1.33
C GLY A 426 -19.34 21.25 0.06
N ILE A 427 -18.92 22.38 0.64
CA ILE A 427 -18.51 22.45 2.05
C ILE A 427 -19.69 22.93 2.88
N GLU A 428 -20.28 22.03 3.66
CA GLU A 428 -21.47 22.27 4.46
C GLU A 428 -21.12 22.43 5.94
N PRO A 429 -21.70 23.39 6.66
CA PRO A 429 -21.51 23.48 8.10
C PRO A 429 -22.20 22.31 8.79
N VAL A 430 -21.55 21.74 9.84
CA VAL A 430 -22.12 20.64 10.59
C VAL A 430 -21.80 20.74 12.08
N ARG A 431 -22.76 20.28 12.90
CA ARG A 431 -22.64 20.09 14.35
C ARG A 431 -22.74 18.61 14.70
N PRO A 432 -22.22 18.19 15.86
CA PRO A 432 -22.27 16.77 16.28
C PRO A 432 -23.67 16.16 16.32
N ASP A 433 -24.70 16.97 16.62
CA ASP A 433 -26.06 16.52 16.83
C ASP A 433 -26.98 16.70 15.62
N ASP A 434 -26.44 17.14 14.49
CA ASP A 434 -27.19 17.33 13.25
C ASP A 434 -27.67 15.98 12.68
N ASP A 435 -28.85 16.00 12.04
CA ASP A 435 -29.45 14.84 11.40
C ASP A 435 -28.54 14.22 10.32
N ALA A 436 -27.78 15.04 9.61
CA ALA A 436 -26.81 14.58 8.62
C ALA A 436 -25.74 13.66 9.23
N VAL A 437 -25.29 13.94 10.47
CA VAL A 437 -24.34 13.09 11.20
C VAL A 437 -25.05 11.82 11.67
N SER A 438 -26.24 11.96 12.24
CA SER A 438 -27.04 10.84 12.74
C SER A 438 -27.40 9.85 11.63
N ALA A 439 -27.72 10.33 10.43
CA ALA A 439 -27.99 9.50 9.26
C ALA A 439 -26.79 8.64 8.84
N LEU A 440 -25.55 9.18 8.91
CA LEU A 440 -24.33 8.42 8.62
C LEU A 440 -23.89 7.49 9.74
N VAL A 441 -24.22 7.80 10.99
CA VAL A 441 -24.00 6.88 12.12
C VAL A 441 -24.85 5.64 11.95
N GLY A 442 -26.09 5.81 11.49
CA GLY A 442 -27.07 4.73 11.40
C GLY A 442 -27.39 4.18 12.80
N ARG A 443 -27.41 2.86 12.92
CA ARG A 443 -27.58 2.21 14.23
C ARG A 443 -26.33 2.45 15.08
N VAL A 444 -26.52 2.98 16.27
CA VAL A 444 -25.45 3.15 17.28
C VAL A 444 -25.13 1.77 17.85
N ALA A 445 -23.84 1.48 17.95
CA ALA A 445 -23.35 0.25 18.56
C ALA A 445 -23.36 0.35 20.08
N ASP A 446 -23.52 -0.79 20.75
CA ASP A 446 -23.40 -0.86 22.20
C ASP A 446 -22.03 -0.43 22.69
N VAL A 447 -22.01 0.27 23.82
CA VAL A 447 -20.79 0.67 24.53
C VAL A 447 -20.17 -0.56 25.16
N VAL A 448 -18.88 -0.78 24.92
CA VAL A 448 -18.12 -1.92 25.44
C VAL A 448 -17.33 -1.47 26.67
N ALA A 449 -17.45 -2.19 27.79
CA ALA A 449 -16.68 -1.93 28.98
C ALA A 449 -15.17 -2.20 28.72
N LEU A 450 -14.29 -1.51 29.45
CA LEU A 450 -12.84 -1.62 29.20
C LEU A 450 -12.28 -3.04 29.42
N GLU A 451 -12.87 -3.79 30.35
CA GLU A 451 -12.54 -5.18 30.65
C GLU A 451 -12.91 -6.15 29.52
N ASP A 452 -13.94 -5.82 28.75
CA ASP A 452 -14.48 -6.65 27.65
C ASP A 452 -13.91 -6.26 26.27
N MET A 453 -12.95 -5.32 26.24
CA MET A 453 -12.38 -4.85 24.97
C MET A 453 -11.67 -5.96 24.22
N PRO A 454 -11.91 -6.10 22.88
CA PRO A 454 -11.26 -7.10 22.04
C PRO A 454 -9.73 -6.96 22.03
N GLN A 455 -9.04 -8.05 21.74
CA GLN A 455 -7.59 -8.02 21.58
C GLN A 455 -7.16 -7.07 20.44
N GLY A 456 -6.08 -6.31 20.67
CA GLY A 456 -5.54 -5.37 19.68
C GLY A 456 -6.02 -3.93 19.83
N VAL A 457 -7.00 -3.69 20.72
CA VAL A 457 -7.54 -2.36 21.00
C VAL A 457 -6.51 -1.46 21.73
N ALA A 458 -6.56 -0.16 21.47
CA ALA A 458 -5.64 0.83 22.00
C ALA A 458 -5.99 1.23 23.45
N VAL A 459 -5.64 0.44 24.47
CA VAL A 459 -5.85 0.72 25.89
C VAL A 459 -4.60 1.33 26.54
N ARG A 460 -4.79 2.14 27.58
CA ARG A 460 -3.70 2.72 28.37
C ARG A 460 -3.30 1.71 29.49
N GLY A 461 -2.07 1.15 29.40
CA GLY A 461 -1.63 0.08 30.30
C GLY A 461 -2.18 -1.27 29.82
N GLY A 462 -1.31 -2.29 29.70
CA GLY A 462 -1.80 -3.61 29.27
C GLY A 462 -3.01 -4.02 30.09
N LEU A 463 -4.02 -4.55 29.41
CA LEU A 463 -5.13 -5.23 30.07
C LEU A 463 -4.54 -6.20 31.10
N PRO A 464 -5.08 -6.31 32.31
CA PRO A 464 -4.72 -7.39 33.21
C PRO A 464 -4.92 -8.68 32.42
N ARG A 465 -3.85 -9.45 32.29
CA ARG A 465 -3.92 -10.78 31.71
C ARG A 465 -5.02 -11.51 32.47
N ALA A 466 -6.10 -11.89 31.83
CA ALA A 466 -7.05 -12.82 32.42
C ALA A 466 -6.22 -13.99 32.92
N GLN A 467 -6.15 -14.15 34.21
CA GLN A 467 -5.56 -15.33 34.84
C GLN A 467 -6.44 -16.49 34.36
N GLY A 468 -5.88 -17.26 33.39
CA GLY A 468 -6.52 -18.48 32.94
C GLY A 468 -6.90 -19.30 34.17
N ALA A 469 -8.17 -19.63 34.27
CA ALA A 469 -8.69 -20.57 35.24
C ALA A 469 -7.77 -21.81 35.21
N ARG A 470 -6.94 -21.93 36.21
CA ARG A 470 -6.20 -23.15 36.51
C ARG A 470 -7.28 -24.16 36.85
N GLY A 471 -7.59 -25.03 35.92
CA GLY A 471 -8.41 -26.20 36.16
C GLY A 471 -7.88 -26.96 37.39
N ALA A 472 -8.68 -27.05 38.40
CA ALA A 472 -8.44 -27.85 39.56
C ALA A 472 -8.40 -29.32 39.10
N VAL A 473 -7.22 -29.91 39.12
CA VAL A 473 -7.06 -31.37 39.01
C VAL A 473 -7.35 -31.94 40.38
N PRO A 474 -8.32 -32.87 40.56
CA PRO A 474 -8.58 -33.50 41.85
C PRO A 474 -7.42 -34.43 42.22
N GLY A 475 -6.92 -34.22 43.46
CA GLY A 475 -5.88 -35.05 44.04
C GLY A 475 -6.26 -36.50 44.16
N ARG A 476 -5.32 -37.38 43.86
CA ARG A 476 -5.27 -38.73 44.41
C ARG A 476 -4.11 -38.84 45.37
N GLY A 477 -4.49 -39.18 46.60
CA GLY A 477 -3.63 -39.29 47.74
C GLY A 477 -2.79 -40.53 47.80
N SER A 478 -2.02 -40.56 48.87
CA SER A 478 -1.47 -41.72 49.58
C SER A 478 -0.03 -42.14 49.28
N GLY A 479 0.79 -42.13 50.36
CA GLY A 479 2.01 -42.93 50.40
C GLY A 479 3.14 -42.36 51.26
N ASN A 480 2.97 -42.41 52.51
CA ASN A 480 3.80 -42.40 53.72
C ASN A 480 5.19 -43.11 53.63
N ARG A 481 6.11 -42.65 54.52
CA ARG A 481 7.38 -43.23 55.06
C ARG A 481 8.64 -42.62 54.41
N GLY A 482 9.64 -42.13 55.13
CA GLY A 482 9.98 -42.15 56.53
C GLY A 482 11.43 -41.71 56.69
N ARG A 483 11.76 -41.07 57.79
CA ARG A 483 12.98 -41.00 58.61
C ARG A 483 14.36 -40.70 57.99
N GLY A 484 15.05 -39.77 58.71
CA GLY A 484 16.49 -39.68 58.91
C GLY A 484 16.96 -38.22 59.01
N SER A 485 16.95 -37.57 60.11
CA SER A 485 17.91 -37.30 61.20
C SER A 485 19.29 -36.83 60.78
N GLY A 486 19.70 -35.68 61.36
CA GLY A 486 21.09 -35.26 61.58
C GLY A 486 21.32 -33.79 61.27
N SER A 487 21.14 -32.89 62.20
CA SER A 487 22.09 -32.30 63.12
C SER A 487 23.16 -31.40 62.51
N GLY A 488 23.13 -30.15 62.86
CA GLY A 488 24.05 -29.33 63.60
C GLY A 488 24.69 -28.27 62.69
N GLY A 489 24.68 -27.06 63.02
CA GLY A 489 25.17 -26.29 64.07
C GLY A 489 25.50 -24.89 63.57
N ALA A 490 25.00 -23.93 64.29
CA ALA A 490 25.64 -22.73 64.80
C ALA A 490 26.10 -21.62 63.83
N ALA A 491 25.45 -20.48 64.01
CA ALA A 491 25.97 -19.10 63.85
C ALA A 491 27.08 -18.83 64.90
N PRO A 492 27.74 -17.69 65.00
CA PRO A 492 27.29 -16.32 64.78
C PRO A 492 28.35 -15.28 64.33
N GLY A 493 27.87 -14.11 64.05
CA GLY A 493 28.47 -12.93 64.63
C GLY A 493 29.09 -11.85 63.72
N ARG A 494 28.43 -10.68 63.76
CA ARG A 494 28.98 -9.34 64.06
C ARG A 494 29.99 -8.75 63.02
N ASP A 495 30.04 -7.48 62.76
CA ASP A 495 29.43 -6.23 63.23
C ASP A 495 30.05 -5.09 62.44
N SER A 496 29.31 -3.99 62.31
CA SER A 496 29.79 -2.59 62.26
C SER A 496 30.78 -2.17 61.14
N GLY A 497 30.59 -1.09 60.47
CA GLY A 497 30.31 0.22 60.83
C GLY A 497 30.62 1.23 59.76
N ARG A 498 29.80 2.23 59.64
CA ARG A 498 30.07 3.68 59.56
C ARG A 498 31.29 4.13 58.72
N SER A 499 31.27 5.15 57.93
CA SER A 499 30.56 6.42 57.92
C SER A 499 31.21 7.36 56.89
N ARG A 500 30.41 8.23 56.35
CA ARG A 500 30.64 9.67 56.14
C ARG A 500 31.55 10.21 55.04
N ARG A 501 30.87 10.97 54.17
CA ARG A 501 31.07 12.40 53.87
C ARG A 501 32.19 12.88 52.96
N GLY A 502 31.77 13.80 52.13
CA GLY A 502 32.47 14.98 51.62
C GLY A 502 32.80 14.84 50.14
N GLY A 503 32.34 15.63 49.21
CA GLY A 503 32.15 17.04 49.24
C GLY A 503 32.97 17.66 48.17
N SER A 504 32.33 18.50 47.32
CA SER A 504 32.88 19.72 46.77
C SER A 504 33.56 19.70 45.40
N THR A 505 32.83 20.23 44.44
CA THR A 505 33.18 21.40 43.60
C THR A 505 34.48 21.42 42.80
N GLY A 506 34.41 21.73 41.55
CA GLY A 506 35.53 22.28 40.75
C GLY A 506 35.19 22.51 39.30
N ARG A 507 34.93 23.74 38.95
CA ARG A 507 34.85 24.34 37.60
C ARG A 507 36.18 24.25 36.88
N GLY A 508 36.17 24.23 35.54
CA GLY A 508 37.35 24.57 34.76
C GLY A 508 37.12 24.49 33.24
N ALA A 509 36.99 25.64 32.65
CA ALA A 509 36.91 25.91 31.23
C ALA A 509 38.31 25.76 30.54
N GLY A 510 38.30 25.66 29.18
CA GLY A 510 39.48 25.93 28.36
C GLY A 510 39.45 25.09 27.07
N SER A 511 38.87 25.53 25.96
CA SER A 511 39.45 26.20 24.79
C SER A 511 40.73 25.61 24.22
N GLY A 512 40.69 25.26 22.91
CA GLY A 512 41.90 25.15 22.10
C GLY A 512 41.77 24.31 20.83
N ARG A 513 41.42 24.91 19.72
CA ARG A 513 41.91 24.52 18.38
C ARG A 513 43.31 25.17 18.20
N PRO A 514 44.21 24.65 17.34
CA PRO A 514 44.16 25.00 15.93
C PRO A 514 44.67 23.96 14.90
N ALA A 515 44.28 24.21 13.71
CA ALA A 515 44.70 23.99 12.34
C ALA A 515 46.17 23.68 12.03
N GLY A 516 46.36 22.93 10.91
CA GLY A 516 47.51 23.17 10.05
C GLY A 516 48.08 21.99 9.27
N ARG A 517 47.88 22.03 7.96
CA ARG A 517 48.78 21.91 6.80
C ARG A 517 49.19 20.51 6.27
N ARG A 518 48.72 20.29 5.04
CA ARG A 518 49.42 20.11 3.71
C ARG A 518 50.68 19.24 3.69
N GLY A 519 50.72 18.35 2.70
CA GLY A 519 51.90 17.76 2.14
C GLY A 519 51.62 16.76 1.02
N ASP A 520 51.74 17.24 -0.22
CA ASP A 520 51.82 16.50 -1.49
C ASP A 520 53.05 15.58 -1.58
N ARG A 521 52.93 14.51 -2.38
CA ARG A 521 53.83 14.06 -3.46
C ARG A 521 53.59 12.59 -3.78
N ALA A 522 53.12 12.22 -4.94
CA ALA A 522 53.74 11.95 -6.24
C ALA A 522 54.87 10.88 -6.24
N GLY A 523 54.68 9.90 -7.13
CA GLY A 523 55.73 9.00 -7.67
C GLY A 523 55.17 7.60 -7.97
N ARG A 524 54.76 7.29 -9.18
CA ARG A 524 55.41 6.80 -10.39
C ARG A 524 56.05 5.41 -10.27
N GLY A 525 55.64 4.56 -11.21
CA GLY A 525 56.40 3.53 -11.93
C GLY A 525 56.10 2.12 -11.42
N GLY A 526 55.86 1.12 -12.19
CA GLY A 526 56.10 0.79 -13.56
C GLY A 526 56.11 -0.72 -13.68
N ASN A 527 55.36 -1.20 -14.62
CA ASN A 527 55.70 -2.09 -15.71
C ASN A 527 56.10 -3.58 -15.50
N SER A 528 55.41 -4.38 -16.34
CA SER A 528 55.85 -5.57 -17.09
C SER A 528 55.96 -6.90 -16.30
N ALA A 529 55.66 -8.06 -16.81
CA ALA A 529 55.31 -8.65 -18.09
C ALA A 529 55.11 -10.17 -17.91
N ARG A 530 54.26 -10.76 -18.77
CA ARG A 530 54.40 -12.07 -19.45
C ARG A 530 54.73 -13.37 -18.71
N GLY A 531 53.92 -14.38 -19.08
CA GLY A 531 54.25 -15.81 -19.15
C GLY A 531 53.01 -16.67 -18.95
N ASP A 532 52.31 -17.08 -19.86
CA ASP A 532 52.19 -18.09 -20.92
C ASP A 532 52.52 -19.54 -20.47
N ARG A 533 51.65 -20.46 -20.95
CA ARG A 533 51.70 -21.94 -21.00
C ARG A 533 51.22 -22.67 -19.75
N GLY A 534 50.32 -23.65 -19.86
CA GLY A 534 50.01 -24.60 -20.92
C GLY A 534 48.99 -25.62 -20.42
N ALA A 535 48.30 -26.18 -21.36
CA ALA A 535 47.25 -27.19 -21.32
C ALA A 535 47.64 -28.48 -20.57
N ARG A 536 46.62 -29.11 -19.94
CA ARG A 536 46.39 -30.56 -20.08
C ARG A 536 45.02 -30.95 -19.57
N ALA A 537 44.26 -31.56 -20.46
CA ALA A 537 43.03 -32.31 -20.23
C ALA A 537 43.29 -33.57 -19.39
N VAL A 538 42.34 -33.90 -18.52
CA VAL A 538 42.08 -35.30 -18.11
C VAL A 538 40.58 -35.45 -17.96
N GLU A 539 40.01 -36.34 -18.79
CA GLU A 539 38.71 -36.94 -18.71
C GLU A 539 38.61 -37.80 -17.45
N SER A 540 37.45 -37.76 -16.77
CA SER A 540 36.81 -38.92 -16.15
C SER A 540 35.37 -38.54 -15.80
N GLY A 541 34.44 -39.03 -16.40
CA GLY A 541 33.35 -39.96 -16.36
C GLY A 541 32.71 -40.15 -15.00
N GLY A 542 31.43 -39.69 -14.85
CA GLY A 542 30.64 -39.99 -13.65
C GLY A 542 29.16 -39.71 -13.89
N ARG A 543 28.42 -40.74 -14.09
CA ARG A 543 27.00 -40.92 -14.36
C ARG A 543 26.11 -40.09 -13.42
N GLY A 544 25.30 -39.17 -14.00
CA GLY A 544 24.18 -38.53 -13.34
C GLY A 544 22.88 -39.30 -13.60
N GLY A 545 22.24 -39.76 -12.56
CA GLY A 545 20.95 -40.40 -12.62
C GLY A 545 19.81 -39.40 -12.81
N ALA A 546 19.18 -39.45 -13.94
CA ALA A 546 17.90 -38.79 -14.21
C ALA A 546 16.81 -39.45 -13.38
N ARG A 547 16.22 -38.74 -12.42
CA ARG A 547 14.95 -39.11 -11.80
C ARG A 547 13.80 -38.53 -12.64
N ALA A 548 13.25 -39.34 -13.52
CA ALA A 548 11.99 -39.10 -14.17
C ALA A 548 10.86 -39.12 -13.12
N ARG A 549 10.15 -38.04 -12.96
CA ARG A 549 8.85 -38.00 -12.26
C ARG A 549 7.80 -38.65 -13.15
N ARG A 550 7.29 -39.78 -12.74
CA ARG A 550 6.08 -40.39 -13.26
C ARG A 550 4.89 -39.54 -12.81
N ARG A 551 4.21 -38.88 -13.74
CA ARG A 551 2.82 -38.45 -13.56
C ARG A 551 1.95 -39.69 -13.53
N SER A 552 1.31 -40.01 -12.40
CA SER A 552 0.19 -40.93 -12.35
C SER A 552 -1.06 -40.18 -12.77
N ALA A 553 -1.59 -40.59 -13.91
CA ALA A 553 -2.95 -40.24 -14.33
C ALA A 553 -3.95 -40.88 -13.38
N ARG A 554 -4.85 -40.10 -12.86
CA ARG A 554 -6.23 -40.50 -12.53
C ARG A 554 -7.17 -39.37 -12.89
#